data_d726087717bb22a343e5e28d49b68b26
#
_entry.id   d726087717bb22a343e5e28d49b68b26
#
_cell.length_a   1.000
_cell.length_b   1.000
_cell.length_c   1.000
_cell.angle_alpha   90.00
_cell.angle_beta   90.00
_cell.angle_gamma   90.00
#
_symmetry.space_group_name_H-M   'P 1'
#
loop_
_entity.id
_entity.type
_entity.pdbx_description
1 polymer ?
#
loop_
_entity_poly.entity_id
_entity_poly.type
_entity_poly.pdbx_seq_one_letter_code
_entity_poly.pdbx_strand_id
1 'polypeptide(L)'
;MLKIYLAGPDVFEPDAIEQGERLKALCEQYGFTGLFPLDNEINQEGTPYEVAKRIREANVALIHECDIVLANLNPFRGLEPDSGTVYEVGYATALNKKVYAYAKDHRPMIKRIVESQSLSPSATHCQDNKVIENFGLPLNLMMLDILISVGFEEALRQLKVELNDV
;
A
#
# COMPACT_ATOMS: atom_id res chain seq x y z
N MET A 1 5.24 -21.96 -2.22
CA MET A 1 5.59 -20.68 -1.54
C MET A 1 4.33 -19.84 -1.51
N LEU A 2 4.09 -19.12 -0.40
CA LEU A 2 2.98 -18.17 -0.33
C LEU A 2 3.22 -17.00 -1.27
N LYS A 3 2.14 -16.55 -1.93
CA LYS A 3 2.15 -15.46 -2.89
C LYS A 3 1.79 -14.15 -2.21
N ILE A 4 2.59 -13.11 -2.42
CA ILE A 4 2.37 -11.76 -1.88
C ILE A 4 2.07 -10.81 -3.04
N TYR A 5 0.87 -10.21 -3.05
CA TYR A 5 0.57 -9.10 -3.94
C TYR A 5 1.20 -7.82 -3.41
N LEU A 6 1.99 -7.17 -4.25
CA LEU A 6 2.78 -5.98 -3.94
C LEU A 6 2.00 -4.73 -4.33
N ALA A 7 1.10 -4.30 -3.44
CA ALA A 7 0.26 -3.12 -3.65
C ALA A 7 1.05 -1.84 -3.39
N GLY A 8 0.98 -0.87 -4.28
CA GLY A 8 1.69 0.39 -4.03
C GLY A 8 1.79 1.33 -5.22
N PRO A 9 2.16 2.59 -4.97
CA PRO A 9 2.43 3.58 -6.01
C PRO A 9 3.75 3.32 -6.76
N ASP A 10 4.49 2.28 -6.43
CA ASP A 10 5.76 1.90 -7.07
C ASP A 10 5.62 1.72 -8.59
N VAL A 11 4.41 1.43 -9.08
CA VAL A 11 4.08 1.35 -10.50
C VAL A 11 4.17 2.70 -11.24
N PHE A 12 4.21 3.81 -10.52
CA PHE A 12 4.34 5.15 -11.08
C PHE A 12 5.77 5.70 -11.07
N GLU A 13 6.71 4.94 -10.52
CA GLU A 13 8.12 5.34 -10.51
C GLU A 13 8.73 5.24 -11.91
N PRO A 14 9.70 6.10 -12.25
CA PRO A 14 10.37 6.05 -13.55
C PRO A 14 11.05 4.71 -13.85
N ASP A 15 11.48 4.00 -12.80
CA ASP A 15 12.12 2.68 -12.82
C ASP A 15 11.19 1.58 -12.27
N ALA A 16 9.87 1.70 -12.50
CA ALA A 16 8.86 0.83 -11.90
C ALA A 16 9.11 -0.66 -12.15
N ILE A 17 9.61 -1.04 -13.33
CA ILE A 17 9.91 -2.44 -13.67
C ILE A 17 11.07 -2.95 -12.82
N GLU A 18 12.18 -2.21 -12.78
CA GLU A 18 13.34 -2.55 -11.96
C GLU A 18 12.99 -2.56 -10.47
N GLN A 19 12.13 -1.66 -10.03
CA GLN A 19 11.61 -1.65 -8.66
C GLN A 19 10.80 -2.92 -8.38
N GLY A 20 9.91 -3.32 -9.27
CA GLY A 20 9.15 -4.55 -9.17
C GLY A 20 10.06 -5.79 -9.06
N GLU A 21 11.10 -5.87 -9.90
CA GLU A 21 12.08 -6.97 -9.83
C GLU A 21 12.85 -6.99 -8.50
N ARG A 22 13.25 -5.81 -7.98
CA ARG A 22 13.89 -5.71 -6.64
C ARG A 22 12.99 -6.21 -5.53
N LEU A 23 11.71 -5.82 -5.53
CA LEU A 23 10.74 -6.23 -4.52
C LEU A 23 10.45 -7.74 -4.60
N LYS A 24 10.32 -8.29 -5.81
CA LYS A 24 10.14 -9.74 -6.01
C LYS A 24 11.35 -10.54 -5.53
N ALA A 25 12.56 -10.09 -5.86
CA ALA A 25 13.79 -10.72 -5.40
C ALA A 25 13.91 -10.73 -3.86
N LEU A 26 13.49 -9.64 -3.19
CA LEU A 26 13.40 -9.60 -1.72
C LEU A 26 12.37 -10.61 -1.21
N CYS A 27 11.19 -10.70 -1.82
CA CYS A 27 10.21 -11.73 -1.44
C CYS A 27 10.82 -13.14 -1.51
N GLU A 28 11.54 -13.47 -2.58
CA GLU A 28 12.19 -14.78 -2.76
C GLU A 28 13.24 -15.07 -1.66
N GLN A 29 14.04 -14.09 -1.26
CA GLN A 29 15.01 -14.23 -0.17
C GLN A 29 14.35 -14.58 1.16
N TYR A 30 13.11 -14.14 1.37
CA TYR A 30 12.31 -14.46 2.56
C TYR A 30 11.45 -15.72 2.40
N GLY A 31 11.46 -16.37 1.23
CA GLY A 31 10.73 -17.60 0.94
C GLY A 31 9.30 -17.38 0.46
N PHE A 32 9.03 -16.24 -0.14
CA PHE A 32 7.73 -15.87 -0.74
C PHE A 32 7.84 -15.68 -2.26
N THR A 33 6.70 -15.68 -2.94
CA THR A 33 6.59 -15.30 -4.35
C THR A 33 5.93 -13.91 -4.41
N GLY A 34 6.64 -12.89 -4.90
CA GLY A 34 6.06 -11.56 -5.14
C GLY A 34 5.25 -11.54 -6.45
N LEU A 35 4.07 -10.94 -6.42
CA LEU A 35 3.23 -10.63 -7.58
C LEU A 35 3.15 -9.11 -7.73
N PHE A 36 3.72 -8.58 -8.79
CA PHE A 36 3.74 -7.12 -9.02
C PHE A 36 2.73 -6.73 -10.11
N PRO A 37 2.01 -5.61 -9.97
CA PRO A 37 0.96 -5.21 -10.91
C PRO A 37 1.39 -5.14 -12.37
N LEU A 38 2.66 -4.79 -12.64
CA LEU A 38 3.22 -4.68 -13.99
C LEU A 38 3.75 -6.01 -14.56
N ASP A 39 3.62 -7.13 -13.84
CA ASP A 39 4.01 -8.45 -14.37
C ASP A 39 3.07 -8.93 -15.49
N ASN A 40 1.85 -8.37 -15.56
CA ASN A 40 0.89 -8.72 -16.59
C ASN A 40 1.10 -7.90 -17.87
N GLU A 41 1.23 -8.57 -18.99
CA GLU A 41 1.12 -7.91 -20.30
C GLU A 41 -0.33 -7.50 -20.56
N ILE A 42 -0.59 -6.21 -20.52
CA ILE A 42 -1.91 -5.65 -20.79
C ILE A 42 -1.98 -5.14 -22.23
N ASN A 43 -2.96 -5.63 -23.00
CA ASN A 43 -3.23 -5.07 -24.32
C ASN A 43 -3.58 -3.58 -24.21
N GLN A 44 -2.81 -2.74 -24.91
CA GLN A 44 -2.94 -1.28 -24.90
C GLN A 44 -3.88 -0.74 -25.98
N GLU A 45 -4.48 -1.61 -26.82
CA GLU A 45 -5.43 -1.21 -27.84
C GLU A 45 -6.77 -0.76 -27.26
N GLY A 46 -7.43 0.16 -27.95
CA GLY A 46 -8.74 0.67 -27.58
C GLY A 46 -8.69 2.04 -26.90
N THR A 47 -9.77 2.41 -26.24
CA THR A 47 -9.90 3.67 -25.51
C THR A 47 -9.12 3.63 -24.19
N PRO A 48 -8.71 4.79 -23.63
CA PRO A 48 -8.09 4.83 -22.31
C PRO A 48 -8.92 4.14 -21.21
N TYR A 49 -10.25 4.22 -21.31
CA TYR A 49 -11.15 3.56 -20.37
C TYR A 49 -11.07 2.03 -20.47
N GLU A 50 -11.02 1.48 -21.68
CA GLU A 50 -10.90 0.02 -21.91
C GLU A 50 -9.55 -0.50 -21.42
N VAL A 51 -8.46 0.24 -21.65
CA VAL A 51 -7.14 -0.10 -21.10
C VAL A 51 -7.17 -0.07 -19.56
N ALA A 52 -7.70 0.99 -18.96
CA ALA A 52 -7.82 1.11 -17.50
C ALA A 52 -8.65 -0.03 -16.90
N LYS A 53 -9.74 -0.43 -17.57
CA LYS A 53 -10.57 -1.56 -17.14
C LYS A 53 -9.77 -2.87 -17.11
N ARG A 54 -8.99 -3.16 -18.16
CA ARG A 54 -8.14 -4.37 -18.23
C ARG A 54 -7.06 -4.37 -17.13
N ILE A 55 -6.41 -3.22 -16.89
CA ILE A 55 -5.43 -3.10 -15.79
C ILE A 55 -6.10 -3.40 -14.45
N ARG A 56 -7.25 -2.77 -14.17
CA ARG A 56 -8.01 -3.02 -12.94
C ARG A 56 -8.38 -4.51 -12.79
N GLU A 57 -8.89 -5.12 -13.84
CA GLU A 57 -9.27 -6.55 -13.84
C GLU A 57 -8.06 -7.44 -13.55
N ALA A 58 -6.91 -7.15 -14.14
CA ALA A 58 -5.67 -7.88 -13.90
C ALA A 58 -5.20 -7.73 -12.44
N ASN A 59 -5.19 -6.52 -11.89
CA ASN A 59 -4.80 -6.29 -10.48
C ASN A 59 -5.75 -7.02 -9.52
N VAL A 60 -7.07 -6.95 -9.77
CA VAL A 60 -8.06 -7.69 -8.97
C VAL A 60 -7.82 -9.20 -9.06
N ALA A 61 -7.47 -9.73 -10.24
CA ALA A 61 -7.14 -11.14 -10.39
C ALA A 61 -5.91 -11.53 -9.55
N LEU A 62 -4.85 -10.71 -9.54
CA LEU A 62 -3.67 -10.93 -8.70
C LEU A 62 -4.02 -10.91 -7.20
N ILE A 63 -4.91 -10.01 -6.77
CA ILE A 63 -5.39 -9.98 -5.38
C ILE A 63 -6.17 -11.27 -5.04
N HIS A 64 -6.95 -11.82 -5.96
CA HIS A 64 -7.61 -13.11 -5.74
C HIS A 64 -6.60 -14.26 -5.66
N GLU A 65 -5.58 -14.24 -6.48
CA GLU A 65 -4.54 -15.28 -6.58
C GLU A 65 -3.61 -15.30 -5.37
N CYS A 66 -3.26 -14.13 -4.81
CA CYS A 66 -2.30 -14.03 -3.71
C CYS A 66 -2.86 -14.61 -2.40
N ASP A 67 -1.97 -14.98 -1.50
CA ASP A 67 -2.29 -15.37 -0.12
C ASP A 67 -2.29 -14.15 0.82
N ILE A 68 -1.43 -13.17 0.53
CA ILE A 68 -1.13 -12.02 1.37
C ILE A 68 -1.04 -10.77 0.50
N VAL A 69 -1.44 -9.63 1.02
CA VAL A 69 -1.15 -8.31 0.44
C VAL A 69 -0.11 -7.59 1.29
N LEU A 70 0.94 -7.07 0.66
CA LEU A 70 1.91 -6.18 1.28
C LEU A 70 1.87 -4.82 0.58
N ALA A 71 1.39 -3.81 1.31
CA ALA A 71 1.06 -2.51 0.75
C ALA A 71 2.07 -1.42 1.10
N ASN A 72 2.50 -0.66 0.11
CA ASN A 72 3.25 0.59 0.27
C ASN A 72 2.27 1.73 0.58
N LEU A 73 2.18 2.12 1.86
CA LEU A 73 1.32 3.19 2.34
C LEU A 73 2.08 4.50 2.63
N ASN A 74 3.24 4.67 1.99
CA ASN A 74 3.92 5.97 2.01
C ASN A 74 3.06 7.06 1.35
N PRO A 75 3.22 8.33 1.75
CA PRO A 75 2.53 9.44 1.12
C PRO A 75 2.72 9.48 -0.41
N PHE A 76 1.61 9.69 -1.13
CA PHE A 76 1.61 9.77 -2.59
C PHE A 76 0.77 10.97 -3.05
N ARG A 77 1.37 11.91 -3.78
CA ARG A 77 0.73 13.15 -4.25
C ARG A 77 0.05 13.98 -3.15
N GLY A 78 0.55 13.87 -1.92
CA GLY A 78 0.02 14.55 -0.73
C GLY A 78 0.49 13.84 0.53
N LEU A 79 -0.26 13.95 1.62
CA LEU A 79 0.06 13.30 2.91
C LEU A 79 -0.53 11.88 3.03
N GLU A 80 -1.54 11.58 2.23
CA GLU A 80 -2.23 10.30 2.23
C GLU A 80 -1.56 9.28 1.29
N PRO A 81 -1.75 7.99 1.50
CA PRO A 81 -1.35 6.96 0.57
C PRO A 81 -2.08 7.09 -0.78
N ASP A 82 -1.59 6.37 -1.79
CA ASP A 82 -2.29 6.24 -3.07
C ASP A 82 -3.67 5.61 -2.90
N SER A 83 -4.68 6.25 -3.49
CA SER A 83 -6.08 5.80 -3.37
C SER A 83 -6.35 4.44 -4.00
N GLY A 84 -5.61 4.08 -5.06
CA GLY A 84 -5.67 2.76 -5.68
C GLY A 84 -5.17 1.68 -4.71
N THR A 85 -4.03 1.94 -4.08
CA THR A 85 -3.45 1.06 -3.06
C THR A 85 -4.39 0.87 -1.87
N VAL A 86 -5.01 1.95 -1.38
CA VAL A 86 -6.00 1.88 -0.28
C VAL A 86 -7.22 1.05 -0.68
N TYR A 87 -7.71 1.19 -1.93
CA TYR A 87 -8.77 0.35 -2.46
C TYR A 87 -8.37 -1.14 -2.47
N GLU A 88 -7.18 -1.47 -2.93
CA GLU A 88 -6.65 -2.86 -2.99
C GLU A 88 -6.54 -3.46 -1.59
N VAL A 89 -6.06 -2.69 -0.62
CA VAL A 89 -6.01 -3.06 0.80
C VAL A 89 -7.41 -3.39 1.34
N GLY A 90 -8.39 -2.50 1.15
CA GLY A 90 -9.77 -2.71 1.57
C GLY A 90 -10.41 -3.91 0.87
N TYR A 91 -10.13 -4.10 -0.42
CA TYR A 91 -10.62 -5.23 -1.19
C TYR A 91 -10.06 -6.56 -0.67
N ALA A 92 -8.76 -6.62 -0.40
CA ALA A 92 -8.11 -7.81 0.17
C ALA A 92 -8.64 -8.12 1.57
N THR A 93 -8.85 -7.11 2.40
CA THR A 93 -9.45 -7.25 3.74
C THR A 93 -10.86 -7.86 3.65
N ALA A 94 -11.69 -7.38 2.72
CA ALA A 94 -13.04 -7.92 2.48
C ALA A 94 -13.02 -9.39 2.00
N LEU A 95 -11.93 -9.83 1.38
CA LEU A 95 -11.69 -11.23 1.00
C LEU A 95 -11.06 -12.07 2.14
N ASN A 96 -10.93 -11.52 3.34
CA ASN A 96 -10.27 -12.15 4.50
C ASN A 96 -8.81 -12.53 4.24
N LYS A 97 -8.11 -11.82 3.37
CA LYS A 97 -6.68 -12.00 3.16
C LYS A 97 -5.89 -11.29 4.26
N LYS A 98 -4.72 -11.83 4.60
CA LYS A 98 -3.79 -11.12 5.48
C LYS A 98 -3.24 -9.91 4.76
N VAL A 99 -3.28 -8.75 5.43
CA VAL A 99 -2.75 -7.50 4.88
C VAL A 99 -1.68 -6.96 5.81
N TYR A 100 -0.51 -6.74 5.26
CA TYR A 100 0.62 -6.04 5.88
C TYR A 100 0.91 -4.78 5.09
N ALA A 101 1.53 -3.81 5.74
CA ALA A 101 1.90 -2.58 5.07
C ALA A 101 3.24 -2.04 5.57
N TYR A 102 3.77 -1.08 4.84
CA TYR A 102 4.91 -0.29 5.31
C TYR A 102 4.74 1.18 4.96
N ALA A 103 5.22 2.02 5.87
CA ALA A 103 5.32 3.45 5.69
C ALA A 103 6.53 3.97 6.47
N LYS A 104 7.23 4.97 5.96
CA LYS A 104 8.42 5.54 6.62
C LYS A 104 8.06 6.44 7.80
N ASP A 105 6.92 7.14 7.71
CA ASP A 105 6.47 8.09 8.72
C ASP A 105 5.24 7.56 9.48
N HIS A 106 5.48 7.14 10.72
CA HIS A 106 4.45 6.61 11.62
C HIS A 106 3.88 7.67 12.56
N ARG A 107 4.25 8.94 12.38
CA ARG A 107 3.69 10.02 13.20
C ARG A 107 2.19 10.14 12.94
N PRO A 108 1.39 10.48 13.97
CA PRO A 108 -0.02 10.75 13.79
C PRO A 108 -0.30 11.71 12.63
N MET A 109 -1.32 11.42 11.83
CA MET A 109 -1.68 12.23 10.66
C MET A 109 -1.88 13.70 11.00
N ILE A 110 -2.49 14.00 12.16
CA ILE A 110 -2.67 15.38 12.62
C ILE A 110 -1.33 16.14 12.72
N LYS A 111 -0.25 15.50 13.21
CA LYS A 111 1.06 16.14 13.30
C LYS A 111 1.63 16.47 11.93
N ARG A 112 1.46 15.55 10.96
CA ARG A 112 1.90 15.76 9.58
C ARG A 112 1.13 16.87 8.89
N ILE A 113 -0.19 16.94 9.10
CA ILE A 113 -1.06 18.00 8.56
C ILE A 113 -0.67 19.36 9.15
N VAL A 114 -0.55 19.45 10.49
CA VAL A 114 -0.17 20.67 11.19
C VAL A 114 1.17 21.23 10.68
N GLU A 115 2.15 20.35 10.52
CA GLU A 115 3.48 20.71 10.00
C GLU A 115 3.40 21.17 8.54
N SER A 116 2.75 20.40 7.68
CA SER A 116 2.68 20.68 6.22
C SER A 116 1.92 21.97 5.90
N GLN A 117 0.92 22.31 6.70
CA GLN A 117 0.10 23.51 6.54
C GLN A 117 0.52 24.67 7.45
N SER A 118 1.61 24.54 8.20
CA SER A 118 2.10 25.54 9.16
C SER A 118 1.01 26.05 10.13
N LEU A 119 0.22 25.11 10.65
CA LEU A 119 -0.87 25.39 11.58
C LEU A 119 -0.38 25.46 13.03
N SER A 120 -1.22 26.01 13.93
CA SER A 120 -0.98 25.89 15.37
C SER A 120 -0.92 24.41 15.80
N PRO A 121 -0.03 24.02 16.74
CA PRO A 121 0.00 22.66 17.28
C PRO A 121 -1.32 22.18 17.89
N SER A 122 -2.19 23.10 18.26
CA SER A 122 -3.54 22.85 18.80
C SER A 122 -4.65 22.94 17.75
N ALA A 123 -4.29 23.06 16.45
CA ALA A 123 -5.30 23.18 15.40
C ALA A 123 -6.16 21.91 15.33
N THR A 124 -7.45 22.13 15.16
CA THR A 124 -8.46 21.07 14.95
C THR A 124 -9.03 21.08 13.54
N HIS A 125 -8.63 22.06 12.72
CA HIS A 125 -9.09 22.23 11.35
C HIS A 125 -7.92 22.56 10.41
N CYS A 126 -7.99 22.06 9.19
CA CYS A 126 -7.12 22.41 8.08
C CYS A 126 -7.33 23.86 7.64
N GLN A 127 -6.43 24.39 6.78
CA GLN A 127 -6.56 25.72 6.20
C GLN A 127 -7.88 25.92 5.42
N ASP A 128 -8.42 24.86 4.82
CA ASP A 128 -9.72 24.85 4.12
C ASP A 128 -10.93 24.59 5.05
N ASN A 129 -10.73 24.76 6.36
CA ASN A 129 -11.74 24.62 7.43
C ASN A 129 -12.34 23.22 7.59
N LYS A 130 -11.70 22.16 7.06
CA LYS A 130 -12.09 20.80 7.35
C LYS A 130 -11.54 20.32 8.68
N VAL A 131 -12.33 19.55 9.42
CA VAL A 131 -11.91 18.95 10.69
C VAL A 131 -10.74 17.99 10.44
N ILE A 132 -9.72 18.05 11.28
CA ILE A 132 -8.60 17.10 11.26
C ILE A 132 -8.96 15.93 12.17
N GLU A 133 -8.92 14.71 11.61
CA GLU A 133 -9.07 13.48 12.39
C GLU A 133 -7.90 13.34 13.39
N ASN A 134 -8.22 13.13 14.65
CA ASN A 134 -7.22 13.05 15.71
C ASN A 134 -7.45 11.84 16.64
N PHE A 135 -7.20 10.66 16.12
CA PHE A 135 -7.18 9.40 16.89
C PHE A 135 -5.76 8.92 17.22
N GLY A 136 -4.75 9.76 16.99
CA GLY A 136 -3.36 9.40 17.19
C GLY A 136 -2.81 8.40 16.14
N LEU A 137 -3.55 8.17 15.06
CA LEU A 137 -3.20 7.22 14.01
C LEU A 137 -2.33 7.85 12.92
N PRO A 138 -1.41 7.09 12.31
CA PRO A 138 -0.61 7.55 11.19
C PRO A 138 -1.40 7.61 9.88
N LEU A 139 -2.52 6.88 9.78
CA LEU A 139 -3.39 6.76 8.61
C LEU A 139 -4.86 6.91 9.03
N ASN A 140 -5.75 7.00 8.06
CA ASN A 140 -7.18 7.03 8.29
C ASN A 140 -7.66 5.83 9.13
N LEU A 141 -8.65 6.05 10.00
CA LEU A 141 -9.19 5.04 10.91
C LEU A 141 -9.66 3.74 10.22
N MET A 142 -10.01 3.80 8.94
CA MET A 142 -10.41 2.61 8.18
C MET A 142 -9.25 1.61 7.91
N MET A 143 -8.02 2.00 8.25
CA MET A 143 -6.82 1.15 8.15
C MET A 143 -6.28 0.76 9.55
N LEU A 144 -7.12 0.81 10.58
CA LEU A 144 -6.72 0.64 11.99
C LEU A 144 -6.02 -0.70 12.26
N ASP A 145 -6.52 -1.78 11.70
CA ASP A 145 -6.07 -3.15 12.00
C ASP A 145 -4.93 -3.63 11.08
N ILE A 146 -4.37 -2.74 10.25
CA ILE A 146 -3.27 -3.09 9.36
C ILE A 146 -1.95 -2.92 10.11
N LEU A 147 -1.15 -3.99 10.17
CA LEU A 147 0.19 -3.93 10.72
C LEU A 147 1.13 -3.17 9.79
N ILE A 148 1.66 -2.03 10.29
CA ILE A 148 2.51 -1.13 9.50
C ILE A 148 3.95 -1.19 10.00
N SER A 149 4.87 -1.58 9.11
CA SER A 149 6.32 -1.58 9.34
C SER A 149 6.97 -0.31 8.80
N VAL A 150 8.22 -0.04 9.20
CA VAL A 150 8.97 1.13 8.72
C VAL A 150 9.47 0.97 7.27
N GLY A 151 9.49 -0.25 6.75
CA GLY A 151 9.95 -0.54 5.39
C GLY A 151 9.55 -1.92 4.90
N PHE A 152 9.71 -2.14 3.61
CA PHE A 152 9.32 -3.37 2.92
C PHE A 152 9.98 -4.63 3.52
N GLU A 153 11.30 -4.59 3.70
CA GLU A 153 12.04 -5.74 4.22
C GLU A 153 11.67 -6.06 5.67
N GLU A 154 11.41 -5.03 6.49
CA GLU A 154 10.94 -5.22 7.86
C GLU A 154 9.57 -5.89 7.88
N ALA A 155 8.66 -5.51 6.97
CA ALA A 155 7.36 -6.16 6.83
C ALA A 155 7.49 -7.64 6.45
N LEU A 156 8.40 -7.97 5.52
CA LEU A 156 8.70 -9.37 5.16
C LEU A 156 9.26 -10.16 6.34
N ARG A 157 10.12 -9.54 7.15
CA ARG A 157 10.68 -10.16 8.36
C ARG A 157 9.61 -10.47 9.39
N GLN A 158 8.74 -9.51 9.68
CA GLN A 158 7.61 -9.69 10.59
C GLN A 158 6.67 -10.80 10.10
N LEU A 159 6.30 -10.76 8.82
CA LEU A 159 5.48 -11.78 8.20
C LEU A 159 6.09 -13.19 8.35
N LYS A 160 7.40 -13.32 8.12
CA LYS A 160 8.08 -14.61 8.26
C LYS A 160 8.07 -15.12 9.69
N VAL A 161 8.25 -14.25 10.68
CA VAL A 161 8.17 -14.62 12.11
C VAL A 161 6.76 -15.12 12.43
N GLU A 162 5.72 -14.36 12.10
CA GLU A 162 4.33 -14.74 12.39
C GLU A 162 3.88 -16.06 11.75
N LEU A 163 4.44 -16.41 10.58
CA LEU A 163 4.12 -17.67 9.90
C LEU A 163 4.87 -18.87 10.48
N ASN A 164 6.00 -18.66 11.14
CA ASN A 164 6.77 -19.73 11.80
C ASN A 164 6.28 -20.02 13.23
N ASP A 165 5.53 -19.10 13.83
CA ASP A 165 4.98 -19.22 15.18
C ASP A 165 3.60 -19.93 15.20
N VAL A 166 3.09 -20.34 14.04
CA VAL A 166 1.83 -21.10 13.84
C VAL A 166 2.14 -22.55 13.46
#